data_67e2ba533d4774e234d5b786514d8c5a
#
_entry.id   67e2ba533d4774e234d5b786514d8c5a
#
_cell.length_a   1.000
_cell.length_b   1.000
_cell.length_c   1.000
_cell.angle_alpha   90.00
_cell.angle_beta   90.00
_cell.angle_gamma   90.00
#
_symmetry.space_group_name_H-M   'P 1'
#
loop_
_entity.id
_entity.type
_entity.pdbx_description
1 polymer ?
#
loop_
_entity_poly.entity_id
_entity_poly.type
_entity_poly.pdbx_seq_one_letter_code
_entity_poly.pdbx_strand_id
1 'polypeptide(L)'
;EACEQFERIMNDSGLVRLRRLSTDEIVGTEGKTGLIERYFSLMPEGDTTLQDIELSAREMRIGDNRLCLHTLSDAEDLPGKVATDTRYEKLSTDRSDCRLSFASPVGLLLSCNHIYNQYVLIDNSEETLQKFEKSARNMQSLSRYSRSNSINREWIDQYLNEAHSYGLTSVRAHFNVMAWSDDAEELKHIKNDVGSQLASMECVPRHNTIDCPTLYWAAI
;
A
#
# COMPACT_ATOMS: atom_id res chain seq x y z
N GLU A 1 21.10 8.61 9.44
CA GLU A 1 20.98 10.04 9.06
C GLU A 1 19.59 10.36 8.48
N ALA A 2 19.17 9.77 7.33
CA ALA A 2 17.85 10.03 6.74
C ALA A 2 16.70 9.69 7.69
N CYS A 3 16.75 8.53 8.34
CA CYS A 3 15.73 8.13 9.32
C CYS A 3 15.67 9.06 10.54
N GLU A 4 16.81 9.55 11.02
CA GLU A 4 16.89 10.50 12.13
C GLU A 4 16.30 11.86 11.74
N GLN A 5 16.58 12.30 10.51
CA GLN A 5 16.00 13.52 9.99
C GLN A 5 14.48 13.40 9.86
N PHE A 6 13.98 12.29 9.35
CA PHE A 6 12.54 12.02 9.22
C PHE A 6 11.86 12.00 10.61
N GLU A 7 12.44 11.24 11.56
CA GLU A 7 11.94 11.17 12.95
C GLU A 7 11.86 12.57 13.57
N ARG A 8 12.90 13.39 13.42
CA ARG A 8 12.92 14.75 13.92
C ARG A 8 11.83 15.62 13.28
N ILE A 9 11.73 15.63 11.95
CA ILE A 9 10.72 16.42 11.25
C ILE A 9 9.30 16.06 11.71
N MET A 10 9.01 14.77 11.84
CA MET A 10 7.69 14.30 12.28
C MET A 10 7.41 14.66 13.74
N ASN A 11 8.39 14.51 14.63
CA ASN A 11 8.25 14.90 16.03
C ASN A 11 8.11 16.42 16.22
N ASP A 12 8.85 17.21 15.45
CA ASP A 12 8.78 18.67 15.47
C ASP A 12 7.44 19.22 14.93
N SER A 13 6.75 18.44 14.09
CA SER A 13 5.41 18.81 13.62
C SER A 13 4.35 18.91 14.73
N GLY A 14 4.58 18.23 15.86
CA GLY A 14 3.64 18.17 16.98
C GLY A 14 2.40 17.30 16.73
N LEU A 15 2.26 16.72 15.53
CA LEU A 15 1.12 15.88 15.15
C LEU A 15 1.27 14.44 15.60
N VAL A 16 2.50 13.93 15.58
CA VAL A 16 2.83 12.55 15.91
C VAL A 16 4.13 12.50 16.71
N ARG A 17 4.31 11.44 17.45
CA ARG A 17 5.56 11.12 18.12
C ARG A 17 6.12 9.81 17.55
N LEU A 18 7.22 9.90 16.83
CA LEU A 18 7.94 8.75 16.29
C LEU A 18 9.13 8.41 17.17
N ARG A 19 9.40 7.14 17.31
CA ARG A 19 10.64 6.59 17.87
C ARG A 19 11.02 5.30 17.15
N ARG A 20 12.27 5.00 17.14
CA ARG A 20 12.75 3.70 16.66
C ARG A 20 12.44 2.62 17.68
N LEU A 21 12.03 1.46 17.20
CA LEU A 21 11.94 0.27 18.02
C LEU A 21 13.36 -0.29 18.26
N SER A 22 13.57 -0.84 19.44
CA SER A 22 14.77 -1.63 19.73
C SER A 22 14.69 -3.00 19.04
N THR A 23 15.83 -3.67 18.92
CA THR A 23 15.88 -5.05 18.43
C THR A 23 15.00 -5.98 19.28
N ASP A 24 14.99 -5.79 20.60
CA ASP A 24 14.21 -6.60 21.53
C ASP A 24 12.69 -6.38 21.34
N GLU A 25 12.27 -5.17 20.97
CA GLU A 25 10.86 -4.89 20.66
C GLU A 25 10.44 -5.49 19.32
N ILE A 26 11.36 -5.61 18.37
CA ILE A 26 11.09 -6.19 17.05
C ILE A 26 11.09 -7.72 17.12
N VAL A 27 12.15 -8.30 17.69
CA VAL A 27 12.34 -9.76 17.72
C VAL A 27 11.64 -10.41 18.91
N GLY A 28 11.50 -9.69 20.01
CA GLY A 28 11.04 -10.22 21.29
C GLY A 28 12.17 -10.66 22.21
N THR A 29 11.82 -10.94 23.46
CA THR A 29 12.71 -11.46 24.49
C THR A 29 12.00 -12.56 25.26
N GLU A 30 12.72 -13.30 26.11
CA GLU A 30 12.09 -14.31 26.97
C GLU A 30 10.93 -13.69 27.80
N GLY A 31 9.73 -14.22 27.60
CA GLY A 31 8.50 -13.76 28.24
C GLY A 31 7.89 -12.47 27.68
N LYS A 32 8.42 -11.92 26.54
CA LYS A 32 7.84 -10.77 25.89
C LYS A 32 7.84 -10.95 24.38
N THR A 33 6.66 -11.07 23.80
CA THR A 33 6.41 -11.23 22.36
C THR A 33 6.88 -10.01 21.58
N GLY A 34 7.68 -10.21 20.53
CA GLY A 34 8.11 -9.16 19.63
C GLY A 34 7.10 -8.80 18.54
N LEU A 35 7.38 -7.73 17.81
CA LEU A 35 6.53 -7.27 16.71
C LEU A 35 6.38 -8.34 15.62
N ILE A 36 7.48 -9.00 15.24
CA ILE A 36 7.50 -10.05 14.21
C ILE A 36 6.60 -11.22 14.62
N GLU A 37 6.72 -11.69 15.85
CA GLU A 37 5.92 -12.80 16.36
C GLU A 37 4.42 -12.45 16.41
N ARG A 38 4.08 -11.22 16.82
CA ARG A 38 2.69 -10.73 16.78
C ARG A 38 2.12 -10.68 15.37
N TYR A 39 2.94 -10.26 14.40
CA TYR A 39 2.53 -10.24 13.00
C TYR A 39 2.19 -11.65 12.51
N PHE A 40 3.05 -12.64 12.81
CA PHE A 40 2.86 -14.01 12.37
C PHE A 40 1.73 -14.75 13.07
N SER A 41 1.43 -14.40 14.29
CA SER A 41 0.40 -15.06 15.07
C SER A 41 -0.91 -14.28 15.17
N LEU A 42 -0.95 -13.03 14.68
CA LEU A 42 -2.06 -12.08 14.85
C LEU A 42 -2.47 -11.94 16.34
N MET A 43 -1.51 -12.09 17.24
CA MET A 43 -1.74 -12.15 18.68
C MET A 43 -1.97 -10.75 19.25
N PRO A 44 -2.92 -10.61 20.20
CA PRO A 44 -3.04 -9.42 21.01
C PRO A 44 -1.77 -9.16 21.84
N GLU A 45 -1.60 -7.93 22.28
CA GLU A 45 -0.47 -7.58 23.14
C GLU A 45 -0.55 -8.34 24.48
N GLY A 46 0.56 -8.99 24.85
CA GLY A 46 0.65 -9.75 26.11
C GLY A 46 0.27 -11.23 26.01
N ASP A 47 -0.24 -11.70 24.89
CA ASP A 47 -0.42 -13.14 24.66
C ASP A 47 0.91 -13.76 24.21
N THR A 48 1.29 -14.89 24.80
CA THR A 48 2.51 -15.64 24.48
C THR A 48 2.24 -16.98 23.82
N THR A 49 0.97 -17.28 23.51
CA THR A 49 0.57 -18.55 22.89
C THR A 49 0.84 -18.49 21.39
N LEU A 50 1.67 -19.38 20.87
CA LEU A 50 1.86 -19.54 19.42
C LEU A 50 0.58 -20.07 18.80
N GLN A 51 0.24 -19.50 17.64
CA GLN A 51 -0.90 -19.92 16.84
C GLN A 51 -0.45 -20.83 15.72
N ASP A 52 -1.28 -21.81 15.36
CA ASP A 52 -1.03 -22.65 14.18
C ASP A 52 -1.27 -21.82 12.91
N ILE A 53 -0.34 -21.92 11.97
CA ILE A 53 -0.45 -21.23 10.67
C ILE A 53 -0.72 -22.26 9.59
N GLU A 54 -1.92 -22.27 9.04
CA GLU A 54 -2.32 -23.10 7.91
C GLU A 54 -2.17 -22.29 6.62
N LEU A 55 -1.21 -22.66 5.79
CA LEU A 55 -0.93 -22.00 4.52
C LEU A 55 -1.39 -22.87 3.36
N SER A 56 -2.54 -22.58 2.79
CA SER A 56 -2.95 -23.12 1.50
C SER A 56 -2.86 -22.04 0.42
N ALA A 57 -2.80 -22.46 -0.85
CA ALA A 57 -2.70 -21.51 -1.96
C ALA A 57 -3.89 -20.54 -2.05
N ARG A 58 -5.06 -20.94 -1.58
CA ARG A 58 -6.31 -20.20 -1.72
C ARG A 58 -6.86 -19.63 -0.41
N GLU A 59 -6.51 -20.22 0.69
CA GLU A 59 -7.01 -19.84 2.01
C GLU A 59 -5.87 -19.88 3.01
N MET A 60 -5.82 -18.88 3.85
CA MET A 60 -4.88 -18.81 4.95
C MET A 60 -5.63 -18.72 6.25
N ARG A 61 -5.08 -19.38 7.27
CA ARG A 61 -5.62 -19.38 8.60
C ARG A 61 -4.51 -19.27 9.62
N ILE A 62 -4.70 -18.44 10.62
CA ILE A 62 -3.81 -18.29 11.76
C ILE A 62 -4.64 -18.43 13.02
N GLY A 63 -4.48 -19.57 13.71
CA GLY A 63 -5.37 -19.94 14.79
C GLY A 63 -6.82 -20.04 14.31
N ASP A 64 -7.72 -19.34 14.97
CA ASP A 64 -9.13 -19.29 14.57
C ASP A 64 -9.42 -18.27 13.47
N ASN A 65 -8.48 -17.35 13.19
CA ASN A 65 -8.66 -16.30 12.21
C ASN A 65 -8.45 -16.81 10.79
N ARG A 66 -9.40 -16.51 9.91
CA ARG A 66 -9.30 -16.68 8.46
C ARG A 66 -8.89 -15.36 7.83
N LEU A 67 -7.94 -15.40 6.90
CA LEU A 67 -7.36 -14.23 6.28
C LEU A 67 -7.86 -14.04 4.84
N CYS A 68 -7.99 -12.79 4.44
CA CYS A 68 -8.09 -12.41 3.03
C CYS A 68 -6.98 -11.41 2.68
N LEU A 69 -6.44 -11.58 1.48
CA LEU A 69 -5.36 -10.75 0.95
C LEU A 69 -5.85 -10.01 -0.29
N HIS A 70 -5.60 -8.71 -0.33
CA HIS A 70 -5.80 -7.88 -1.50
C HIS A 70 -4.45 -7.30 -1.89
N THR A 71 -4.08 -7.42 -3.15
CA THR A 71 -2.80 -6.94 -3.66
C THR A 71 -2.98 -6.28 -5.02
N LEU A 72 -1.93 -5.62 -5.49
CA LEU A 72 -1.81 -5.16 -6.86
C LEU A 72 -1.21 -6.28 -7.71
N SER A 73 -1.79 -6.52 -8.87
CA SER A 73 -1.26 -7.46 -9.87
C SER A 73 -0.48 -6.75 -10.96
N ASP A 74 -0.92 -5.55 -11.33
CA ASP A 74 -0.32 -4.74 -12.39
C ASP A 74 -0.17 -3.28 -11.96
N ALA A 75 0.71 -2.54 -12.62
CA ALA A 75 0.87 -1.11 -12.40
C ALA A 75 -0.42 -0.32 -12.71
N GLU A 76 -1.25 -0.84 -13.62
CA GLU A 76 -2.54 -0.26 -14.00
C GLU A 76 -3.60 -0.40 -12.90
N ASP A 77 -3.36 -1.23 -11.88
CA ASP A 77 -4.22 -1.37 -10.70
C ASP A 77 -4.12 -0.15 -9.77
N LEU A 78 -3.08 0.68 -9.93
CA LEU A 78 -2.89 1.95 -9.23
C LEU A 78 -3.48 3.11 -10.05
N PRO A 79 -3.97 4.18 -9.39
CA PRO A 79 -4.32 5.41 -10.08
C PRO A 79 -3.08 6.01 -10.76
N GLY A 80 -3.25 6.58 -11.95
CA GLY A 80 -2.16 7.17 -12.71
C GLY A 80 -1.49 8.37 -12.00
N LYS A 81 -2.21 9.01 -11.08
CA LYS A 81 -1.74 10.15 -10.30
C LYS A 81 -2.39 10.14 -8.91
N VAL A 82 -1.59 10.37 -7.90
CA VAL A 82 -2.04 10.46 -6.51
C VAL A 82 -1.87 11.89 -6.01
N ALA A 83 -2.94 12.50 -5.52
CA ALA A 83 -2.88 13.78 -4.84
C ALA A 83 -2.32 13.61 -3.41
N THR A 84 -1.67 14.64 -2.89
CA THR A 84 -1.18 14.65 -1.51
C THR A 84 -2.32 14.59 -0.50
N ASP A 85 -3.45 15.19 -0.85
CA ASP A 85 -4.69 15.13 -0.10
C ASP A 85 -5.91 15.23 -1.03
N THR A 86 -7.03 14.68 -0.60
CA THR A 86 -8.31 14.74 -1.31
C THR A 86 -9.40 15.17 -0.33
N ARG A 87 -10.28 16.08 -0.76
CA ARG A 87 -11.45 16.47 0.02
C ARG A 87 -12.39 15.28 0.14
N TYR A 88 -12.75 14.92 1.37
CA TYR A 88 -13.67 13.85 1.65
C TYR A 88 -15.07 14.40 1.91
N GLU A 89 -15.94 14.28 0.91
CA GLU A 89 -17.24 14.92 0.88
C GLU A 89 -18.18 14.50 2.03
N LYS A 90 -18.10 13.23 2.48
CA LYS A 90 -18.98 12.72 3.54
C LYS A 90 -18.76 13.40 4.89
N LEU A 91 -17.57 13.90 5.16
CA LEU A 91 -17.22 14.57 6.41
C LEU A 91 -16.91 16.05 6.22
N SER A 92 -16.88 16.55 4.98
CA SER A 92 -16.68 17.96 4.67
C SER A 92 -18.00 18.72 4.76
N THR A 93 -17.91 19.98 5.14
CA THR A 93 -19.03 20.93 5.21
C THR A 93 -18.70 22.19 4.41
N ASP A 94 -19.66 23.08 4.23
CA ASP A 94 -19.43 24.38 3.58
C ASP A 94 -18.44 25.28 4.35
N ARG A 95 -18.19 24.97 5.61
CA ARG A 95 -17.31 25.77 6.50
C ARG A 95 -16.00 25.07 6.86
N SER A 96 -15.87 23.78 6.59
CA SER A 96 -14.70 22.98 6.99
C SER A 96 -14.48 21.84 6.04
N ASP A 97 -13.29 21.76 5.49
CA ASP A 97 -12.85 20.66 4.64
C ASP A 97 -12.23 19.53 5.50
N CYS A 98 -12.79 18.34 5.39
CA CYS A 98 -12.09 17.12 5.83
C CYS A 98 -11.23 16.63 4.65
N ARG A 99 -9.91 16.68 4.81
CA ARG A 99 -8.97 16.23 3.78
C ARG A 99 -8.30 14.93 4.21
N LEU A 100 -8.26 13.98 3.32
CA LEU A 100 -7.69 12.65 3.54
C LEU A 100 -6.52 12.41 2.60
N SER A 101 -5.50 11.72 3.09
CA SER A 101 -4.42 11.21 2.24
C SER A 101 -4.87 9.97 1.46
N PHE A 102 -4.06 9.56 0.49
CA PHE A 102 -4.37 8.44 -0.40
C PHE A 102 -4.84 7.17 0.34
N ALA A 103 -4.13 6.73 1.37
CA ALA A 103 -4.43 5.49 2.10
C ALA A 103 -5.48 5.66 3.22
N SER A 104 -5.96 6.87 3.48
CA SER A 104 -6.92 7.13 4.56
C SER A 104 -8.22 6.34 4.47
N PRO A 105 -8.80 6.07 3.28
CA PRO A 105 -9.99 5.22 3.20
C PRO A 105 -9.80 3.85 3.83
N VAL A 106 -8.66 3.20 3.60
CA VAL A 106 -8.34 1.91 4.23
C VAL A 106 -8.16 2.08 5.74
N GLY A 107 -7.35 3.06 6.19
CA GLY A 107 -7.03 3.22 7.60
C GLY A 107 -8.17 3.73 8.48
N LEU A 108 -9.10 4.53 7.93
CA LEU A 108 -10.16 5.20 8.69
C LEU A 108 -11.56 4.60 8.51
N LEU A 109 -11.81 3.96 7.38
CA LEU A 109 -13.17 3.53 7.01
C LEU A 109 -13.38 2.03 7.09
N LEU A 110 -12.32 1.24 7.26
CA LEU A 110 -12.44 -0.19 7.56
C LEU A 110 -12.67 -0.40 9.06
N SER A 111 -13.75 -1.08 9.40
CA SER A 111 -14.11 -1.43 10.80
C SER A 111 -13.61 -2.81 11.22
N CYS A 112 -12.82 -3.49 10.39
CA CYS A 112 -12.29 -4.82 10.65
C CYS A 112 -10.83 -4.78 11.11
N ASN A 113 -10.35 -5.89 11.65
CA ASN A 113 -8.92 -6.09 11.87
C ASN A 113 -8.20 -6.21 10.53
N HIS A 114 -7.21 -5.36 10.31
CA HIS A 114 -6.45 -5.36 9.07
C HIS A 114 -5.04 -4.81 9.25
N ILE A 115 -4.18 -5.19 8.32
CA ILE A 115 -2.85 -4.60 8.14
C ILE A 115 -2.79 -4.07 6.70
N TYR A 116 -2.46 -2.79 6.57
CA TYR A 116 -2.15 -2.16 5.31
C TYR A 116 -0.65 -1.93 5.21
N ASN A 117 -0.01 -2.56 4.23
CA ASN A 117 1.40 -2.37 3.93
C ASN A 117 1.54 -1.56 2.65
N GLN A 118 2.33 -0.50 2.70
CA GLN A 118 2.63 0.33 1.54
C GLN A 118 4.15 0.45 1.38
N TYR A 119 4.62 0.09 0.20
CA TYR A 119 6.00 0.19 -0.22
C TYR A 119 6.12 1.30 -1.23
N VAL A 120 7.01 2.24 -0.97
CA VAL A 120 7.29 3.35 -1.89
C VAL A 120 8.80 3.40 -2.10
N LEU A 121 9.23 3.13 -3.33
CA LEU A 121 10.61 3.25 -3.73
C LEU A 121 10.78 4.54 -4.54
N ILE A 122 11.54 5.46 -3.99
CA ILE A 122 11.85 6.74 -4.61
C ILE A 122 13.12 6.55 -5.45
N ASP A 123 12.98 6.64 -6.76
CA ASP A 123 14.09 6.54 -7.70
C ASP A 123 14.77 7.91 -7.89
N ASN A 124 15.97 7.90 -8.50
CA ASN A 124 16.59 9.14 -8.94
C ASN A 124 15.75 9.75 -10.06
N SER A 125 15.13 10.91 -9.80
CA SER A 125 14.20 11.56 -10.72
C SER A 125 14.85 11.91 -12.04
N GLU A 126 16.11 12.39 -12.04
CA GLU A 126 16.84 12.77 -13.27
C GLU A 126 17.10 11.55 -14.16
N GLU A 127 17.61 10.46 -13.60
CA GLU A 127 17.82 9.22 -14.35
C GLU A 127 16.51 8.64 -14.88
N THR A 128 15.44 8.74 -14.10
CA THR A 128 14.12 8.25 -14.50
C THR A 128 13.56 9.05 -15.66
N LEU A 129 13.64 10.38 -15.62
CA LEU A 129 13.21 11.26 -16.71
C LEU A 129 14.02 10.97 -17.99
N GLN A 130 15.35 10.80 -17.88
CA GLN A 130 16.20 10.44 -19.03
C GLN A 130 15.80 9.08 -19.63
N LYS A 131 15.44 8.09 -18.81
CA LYS A 131 14.94 6.79 -19.29
C LYS A 131 13.61 6.95 -20.05
N PHE A 132 12.69 7.75 -19.54
CA PHE A 132 11.42 8.03 -20.20
C PHE A 132 11.60 8.80 -21.50
N GLU A 133 12.46 9.81 -21.56
CA GLU A 133 12.80 10.52 -22.80
C GLU A 133 13.40 9.58 -23.86
N LYS A 134 14.29 8.68 -23.44
CA LYS A 134 14.83 7.65 -24.34
C LYS A 134 13.73 6.70 -24.84
N SER A 135 12.82 6.31 -23.96
CA SER A 135 11.68 5.45 -24.31
C SER A 135 10.73 6.15 -25.29
N ALA A 136 10.41 7.42 -25.08
CA ALA A 136 9.59 8.22 -25.99
C ALA A 136 10.20 8.31 -27.39
N ARG A 137 11.52 8.55 -27.48
CA ARG A 137 12.25 8.56 -28.76
C ARG A 137 12.21 7.21 -29.46
N ASN A 138 12.38 6.11 -28.72
CA ASN A 138 12.28 4.77 -29.28
C ASN A 138 10.87 4.48 -29.82
N MET A 139 9.83 4.82 -29.03
CA MET A 139 8.45 4.63 -29.45
C MET A 139 8.06 5.51 -30.64
N GLN A 140 8.66 6.68 -30.78
CA GLN A 140 8.47 7.50 -31.98
C GLN A 140 8.87 6.78 -33.25
N SER A 141 10.01 6.06 -33.25
CA SER A 141 10.46 5.28 -34.39
C SER A 141 9.57 4.08 -34.67
N LEU A 142 8.97 3.50 -33.62
CA LEU A 142 8.10 2.32 -33.66
C LEU A 142 6.61 2.65 -33.85
N SER A 143 6.22 3.92 -33.76
CA SER A 143 4.81 4.35 -33.88
C SER A 143 4.20 4.03 -35.26
N ARG A 144 5.03 3.93 -36.28
CA ARG A 144 4.61 3.54 -37.65
C ARG A 144 4.15 2.08 -37.74
N TYR A 145 4.53 1.24 -36.79
CA TYR A 145 4.28 -0.20 -36.84
C TYR A 145 3.13 -0.62 -35.89
N SER A 146 2.81 0.21 -34.90
CA SER A 146 1.78 -0.12 -33.93
C SER A 146 1.13 1.13 -33.33
N ARG A 147 -0.21 1.13 -33.30
CA ARG A 147 -0.99 2.18 -32.66
C ARG A 147 -0.72 2.26 -31.14
N SER A 148 -0.48 1.13 -30.50
CA SER A 148 -0.15 1.10 -29.07
C SER A 148 1.15 1.85 -28.75
N ASN A 149 2.17 1.77 -29.64
CA ASN A 149 3.39 2.54 -29.47
C ASN A 149 3.15 4.06 -29.58
N SER A 150 2.21 4.48 -30.43
CA SER A 150 1.81 5.88 -30.55
C SER A 150 1.11 6.36 -29.26
N ILE A 151 0.20 5.57 -28.71
CA ILE A 151 -0.51 5.89 -27.46
C ILE A 151 0.46 5.92 -26.28
N ASN A 152 1.32 4.92 -26.14
CA ASN A 152 2.31 4.86 -25.06
C ASN A 152 3.29 6.04 -25.13
N ARG A 153 3.68 6.46 -26.34
CA ARG A 153 4.49 7.66 -26.52
C ARG A 153 3.76 8.90 -26.03
N GLU A 154 2.51 9.07 -26.38
CA GLU A 154 1.69 10.22 -25.97
C GLU A 154 1.57 10.31 -24.44
N TRP A 155 1.37 9.18 -23.76
CA TRP A 155 1.35 9.11 -22.29
C TRP A 155 2.71 9.47 -21.67
N ILE A 156 3.81 8.99 -22.25
CA ILE A 156 5.15 9.35 -21.78
C ILE A 156 5.42 10.84 -21.99
N ASP A 157 5.08 11.40 -23.15
CA ASP A 157 5.26 12.83 -23.44
C ASP A 157 4.43 13.69 -22.48
N GLN A 158 3.18 13.28 -22.18
CA GLN A 158 2.33 13.96 -21.20
C GLN A 158 2.95 13.91 -19.80
N TYR A 159 3.41 12.74 -19.35
CA TYR A 159 4.08 12.58 -18.07
C TYR A 159 5.35 13.45 -17.98
N LEU A 160 6.20 13.46 -19.00
CA LEU A 160 7.43 14.29 -19.04
C LEU A 160 7.09 15.77 -18.93
N ASN A 161 6.07 16.24 -19.66
CA ASN A 161 5.62 17.62 -19.59
C ASN A 161 5.14 18.01 -18.18
N GLU A 162 4.35 17.16 -17.54
CA GLU A 162 3.89 17.39 -16.16
C GLU A 162 5.06 17.33 -15.17
N ALA A 163 5.96 16.34 -15.31
CA ALA A 163 7.11 16.18 -14.42
C ALA A 163 8.04 17.40 -14.46
N HIS A 164 8.34 17.92 -15.66
CA HIS A 164 9.15 19.13 -15.79
C HIS A 164 8.43 20.40 -15.33
N SER A 165 7.10 20.50 -15.56
CA SER A 165 6.34 21.70 -15.21
C SER A 165 6.08 21.82 -13.70
N TYR A 166 5.87 20.69 -13.02
CA TYR A 166 5.46 20.65 -11.61
C TYR A 166 6.52 20.05 -10.68
N GLY A 167 7.67 19.65 -11.20
CA GLY A 167 8.73 19.02 -10.41
C GLY A 167 8.30 17.70 -9.78
N LEU A 168 7.53 16.87 -10.52
CA LEU A 168 7.05 15.60 -10.01
C LEU A 168 8.19 14.60 -9.81
N THR A 169 8.12 13.86 -8.71
CA THR A 169 9.04 12.76 -8.43
C THR A 169 8.39 11.44 -8.81
N SER A 170 9.05 10.66 -9.66
CA SER A 170 8.62 9.31 -9.97
C SER A 170 8.89 8.38 -8.81
N VAL A 171 7.90 7.57 -8.47
CA VAL A 171 8.02 6.54 -7.46
C VAL A 171 7.53 5.20 -8.01
N ARG A 172 8.14 4.12 -7.54
CA ARG A 172 7.57 2.79 -7.70
C ARG A 172 6.84 2.46 -6.42
N ALA A 173 5.57 2.13 -6.52
CA ALA A 173 4.74 1.83 -5.38
C ALA A 173 4.12 0.45 -5.49
N HIS A 174 3.96 -0.19 -4.35
CA HIS A 174 3.19 -1.41 -4.18
C HIS A 174 2.49 -1.34 -2.84
N PHE A 175 1.31 -1.94 -2.74
CA PHE A 175 0.66 -2.15 -1.46
C PHE A 175 -0.07 -3.48 -1.41
N ASN A 176 -0.34 -3.92 -0.20
CA ASN A 176 -1.25 -5.01 0.07
C ASN A 176 -2.09 -4.71 1.31
N VAL A 177 -3.26 -5.32 1.36
CA VAL A 177 -4.16 -5.27 2.53
C VAL A 177 -4.42 -6.70 2.96
N MET A 178 -4.09 -7.02 4.18
CA MET A 178 -4.44 -8.26 4.84
C MET A 178 -5.53 -7.94 5.87
N ALA A 179 -6.67 -8.60 5.77
CA ALA A 179 -7.74 -8.48 6.75
C ALA A 179 -8.18 -9.87 7.21
N TRP A 180 -8.71 -9.95 8.44
CA TRP A 180 -9.08 -11.24 9.02
C TRP A 180 -10.27 -11.15 9.96
N SER A 181 -10.94 -12.29 10.12
CA SER A 181 -11.98 -12.55 11.12
C SER A 181 -12.00 -14.03 11.46
N ASP A 182 -12.44 -14.37 12.65
CA ASP A 182 -12.78 -15.73 13.10
C ASP A 182 -14.14 -16.19 12.54
N ASP A 183 -15.02 -15.26 12.16
CA ASP A 183 -16.30 -15.56 11.50
C ASP A 183 -16.17 -15.56 9.98
N ALA A 184 -16.55 -16.68 9.37
CA ALA A 184 -16.50 -16.87 7.90
C ALA A 184 -17.52 -15.99 7.16
N GLU A 185 -18.67 -15.68 7.74
CA GLU A 185 -19.66 -14.79 7.10
C GLU A 185 -19.21 -13.34 7.20
N GLU A 186 -18.68 -12.93 8.35
CA GLU A 186 -18.08 -11.62 8.52
C GLU A 186 -16.92 -11.39 7.53
N LEU A 187 -16.06 -12.40 7.32
CA LEU A 187 -14.96 -12.31 6.37
C LEU A 187 -15.43 -12.02 4.94
N LYS A 188 -16.62 -12.49 4.54
CA LYS A 188 -17.20 -12.16 3.23
C LYS A 188 -17.55 -10.68 3.12
N HIS A 189 -18.12 -10.10 4.20
CA HIS A 189 -18.40 -8.67 4.26
C HIS A 189 -17.11 -7.85 4.24
N ILE A 190 -16.11 -8.25 5.02
CA ILE A 190 -14.78 -7.61 5.07
C ILE A 190 -14.14 -7.59 3.68
N LYS A 191 -14.19 -8.68 2.92
CA LYS A 191 -13.68 -8.73 1.53
C LYS A 191 -14.30 -7.66 0.63
N ASN A 192 -15.61 -7.49 0.74
CA ASN A 192 -16.33 -6.48 -0.03
C ASN A 192 -16.00 -5.06 0.43
N ASP A 193 -15.86 -4.85 1.73
CA ASP A 193 -15.54 -3.55 2.31
C ASP A 193 -14.12 -3.13 1.91
N VAL A 194 -13.14 -4.02 2.03
CA VAL A 194 -11.77 -3.76 1.55
C VAL A 194 -11.77 -3.42 0.07
N GLY A 195 -12.47 -4.21 -0.76
CA GLY A 195 -12.61 -3.93 -2.19
C GLY A 195 -13.23 -2.56 -2.46
N SER A 196 -14.25 -2.16 -1.70
CA SER A 196 -14.91 -0.86 -1.83
C SER A 196 -14.00 0.30 -1.44
N GLN A 197 -13.19 0.15 -0.38
CA GLN A 197 -12.24 1.18 0.02
C GLN A 197 -11.10 1.32 -0.99
N LEU A 198 -10.59 0.22 -1.54
CA LEU A 198 -9.60 0.25 -2.62
C LEU A 198 -10.14 0.92 -3.87
N ALA A 199 -11.39 0.63 -4.26
CA ALA A 199 -12.05 1.30 -5.38
C ALA A 199 -12.23 2.81 -5.13
N SER A 200 -12.50 3.23 -3.90
CA SER A 200 -12.59 4.65 -3.53
C SER A 200 -11.24 5.38 -3.61
N MET A 201 -10.13 4.64 -3.59
CA MET A 201 -8.77 5.11 -3.83
C MET A 201 -8.40 5.11 -5.33
N GLU A 202 -9.36 4.87 -6.22
CA GLU A 202 -9.13 4.68 -7.67
C GLU A 202 -8.22 3.50 -8.01
N CYS A 203 -8.11 2.54 -7.11
CA CYS A 203 -7.36 1.30 -7.33
C CYS A 203 -8.29 0.21 -7.87
N VAL A 204 -7.74 -0.72 -8.63
CA VAL A 204 -8.47 -1.94 -9.04
C VAL A 204 -8.39 -2.94 -7.90
N PRO A 205 -9.51 -3.24 -7.19
CA PRO A 205 -9.48 -4.16 -6.07
C PRO A 205 -9.31 -5.60 -6.57
N ARG A 206 -8.19 -6.23 -6.24
CA ARG A 206 -7.93 -7.63 -6.56
C ARG A 206 -7.79 -8.44 -5.27
N HIS A 207 -8.79 -9.28 -5.03
CA HIS A 207 -8.69 -10.27 -3.98
C HIS A 207 -7.83 -11.43 -4.47
N ASN A 208 -6.76 -11.73 -3.75
CA ASN A 208 -5.86 -12.82 -4.11
C ASN A 208 -6.48 -14.18 -3.72
N THR A 209 -6.50 -15.09 -4.67
CA THR A 209 -6.99 -16.46 -4.51
C THR A 209 -5.96 -17.52 -4.90
N ILE A 210 -4.74 -17.09 -5.25
CA ILE A 210 -3.62 -17.94 -5.66
C ILE A 210 -2.37 -17.40 -4.97
N ASP A 211 -1.47 -18.26 -4.54
CA ASP A 211 -0.21 -17.89 -3.90
C ASP A 211 -0.33 -17.02 -2.64
N CYS A 212 -1.43 -17.18 -1.89
CA CYS A 212 -1.60 -16.47 -0.61
C CYS A 212 -0.40 -16.58 0.33
N PRO A 213 0.27 -17.74 0.49
CA PRO A 213 1.45 -17.85 1.34
C PRO A 213 2.59 -16.94 0.90
N THR A 214 2.89 -16.89 -0.40
CA THR A 214 3.96 -16.04 -0.95
C THR A 214 3.70 -14.57 -0.67
N LEU A 215 2.46 -14.12 -0.85
CA LEU A 215 2.07 -12.74 -0.61
C LEU A 215 2.07 -12.38 0.88
N TYR A 216 1.66 -13.33 1.74
CA TYR A 216 1.72 -13.14 3.18
C TYR A 216 3.16 -12.91 3.66
N TRP A 217 4.10 -13.76 3.21
CA TRP A 217 5.52 -13.61 3.57
C TRP A 217 6.17 -12.38 2.95
N ALA A 218 5.74 -11.95 1.77
CA ALA A 218 6.24 -10.75 1.12
C ALA A 218 5.72 -9.44 1.75
N ALA A 219 4.73 -9.53 2.62
CA ALA A 219 4.11 -8.38 3.28
C ALA A 219 4.81 -7.96 4.60
N ILE A 220 5.88 -8.66 4.99
CA ILE A 220 6.63 -8.40 6.24
C ILE A 220 7.77 -7.41 6.03
#